data_727130e27133d7e369ded504821d0c81
#
_entry.id   727130e27133d7e369ded504821d0c81
#
_cell.length_a   1.000
_cell.length_b   1.000
_cell.length_c   1.000
_cell.angle_alpha   90.00
_cell.angle_beta   90.00
_cell.angle_gamma   90.00
#
_symmetry.space_group_name_H-M   'P 1'
#
loop_
_entity.id
_entity.type
_entity.pdbx_description
1 polymer ?
#
loop_
_entity_poly.entity_id
_entity_poly.type
_entity_poly.pdbx_seq_one_letter_code
_entity_poly.pdbx_strand_id
1 'polypeptide(L)'
;MPEISRFYGIVIRLYYRDHPPAHFHAIYGEHEALVEIETGTVNRGWIPKTALELVNQWRMIHLQELREDWSRARQQMPILPITPLD
;
A
#
# COMPACT_ATOMS: atom_id res chain seq x y z
N MET A 1 1.34 -13.35 3.55
CA MET A 1 1.27 -12.11 2.76
C MET A 1 0.74 -11.02 3.64
N PRO A 2 1.59 -10.09 4.01
CA PRO A 2 1.21 -9.15 5.05
C PRO A 2 0.19 -8.12 4.58
N GLU A 3 -0.96 -8.19 5.19
CA GLU A 3 -1.92 -7.12 5.12
C GLU A 3 -1.48 -6.08 6.14
N ILE A 4 -1.23 -4.85 5.71
CA ILE A 4 -0.71 -3.82 6.62
C ILE A 4 -1.78 -2.82 7.04
N SER A 5 -2.89 -2.75 6.32
CA SER A 5 -4.01 -1.90 6.70
C SER A 5 -5.27 -2.32 5.97
N ARG A 6 -6.43 -1.89 6.50
CA ARG A 6 -7.72 -2.16 5.87
C ARG A 6 -8.70 -1.06 6.27
N PHE A 7 -9.30 -0.41 5.28
CA PHE A 7 -10.25 0.68 5.53
C PHE A 7 -11.19 0.85 4.32
N TYR A 8 -12.45 1.11 4.61
CA TYR A 8 -13.49 1.37 3.59
C TYR A 8 -13.56 0.30 2.50
N GLY A 9 -13.35 -0.97 2.87
CA GLY A 9 -13.37 -2.07 1.92
C GLY A 9 -12.10 -2.22 1.10
N ILE A 10 -11.08 -1.42 1.38
CA ILE A 10 -9.78 -1.48 0.70
C ILE A 10 -8.80 -2.23 1.59
N VAL A 11 -8.11 -3.21 1.01
CA VAL A 11 -7.06 -3.96 1.72
C VAL A 11 -5.73 -3.50 1.17
N ILE A 12 -4.81 -3.14 2.07
CA ILE A 12 -3.45 -2.75 1.69
C ILE A 12 -2.51 -3.87 2.07
N ARG A 13 -1.72 -4.32 1.10
CA ARG A 13 -0.73 -5.38 1.29
C ARG A 13 0.63 -4.93 0.81
N LEU A 14 1.66 -5.46 1.45
CA LEU A 14 3.04 -5.23 1.07
C LEU A 14 3.75 -6.57 1.12
N TYR A 15 4.46 -6.92 0.04
CA TYR A 15 5.04 -8.25 -0.10
C TYR A 15 6.55 -8.21 0.10
N TYR A 16 7.08 -9.32 0.64
CA TYR A 16 8.52 -9.51 0.72
C TYR A 16 9.08 -9.75 -0.68
N ARG A 17 10.31 -9.32 -0.93
CA ARG A 17 11.04 -9.57 -2.17
C ARG A 17 10.37 -8.97 -3.41
N ASP A 18 9.63 -7.90 -3.22
CA ASP A 18 9.04 -7.20 -4.35
C ASP A 18 10.09 -6.32 -5.04
N HIS A 19 9.83 -5.97 -6.31
CA HIS A 19 10.79 -5.20 -7.11
C HIS A 19 10.60 -3.69 -6.94
N PRO A 20 11.70 -2.90 -6.94
CA PRO A 20 11.55 -1.45 -6.98
C PRO A 20 10.86 -1.02 -8.29
N PRO A 21 10.21 0.17 -8.33
CA PRO A 21 10.19 1.16 -7.27
C PRO A 21 9.32 0.73 -6.09
N ALA A 22 9.56 1.33 -4.92
CA ALA A 22 8.83 1.02 -3.72
C ALA A 22 7.32 1.20 -3.93
N HIS A 23 6.55 0.17 -3.62
CA HIS A 23 5.11 0.19 -3.86
C HIS A 23 4.37 -0.71 -2.88
N PHE A 24 3.06 -0.51 -2.80
CA PHE A 24 2.17 -1.41 -2.06
C PHE A 24 1.02 -1.81 -2.98
N HIS A 25 0.27 -2.81 -2.56
CA HIS A 25 -0.88 -3.32 -3.30
C HIS A 25 -2.16 -2.84 -2.62
N ALA A 26 -3.05 -2.21 -3.38
CA ALA A 26 -4.36 -1.79 -2.90
C ALA A 26 -5.40 -2.67 -3.59
N ILE A 27 -6.19 -3.39 -2.80
CA ILE A 27 -7.16 -4.33 -3.31
C ILE A 27 -8.56 -3.87 -2.91
N TYR A 28 -9.45 -3.75 -3.91
CA TYR A 28 -10.82 -3.35 -3.68
C TYR A 28 -11.74 -4.29 -4.48
N GLY A 29 -12.44 -5.18 -3.76
CA GLY A 29 -13.24 -6.20 -4.40
C GLY A 29 -12.37 -7.12 -5.26
N GLU A 30 -12.68 -7.19 -6.55
CA GLU A 30 -11.93 -8.00 -7.50
C GLU A 30 -10.80 -7.22 -8.17
N HIS A 31 -10.61 -5.96 -7.81
CA HIS A 31 -9.63 -5.08 -8.45
C HIS A 31 -8.39 -4.93 -7.57
N GLU A 32 -7.25 -4.81 -8.23
CA GLU A 32 -5.99 -4.61 -7.53
C GLU A 32 -5.15 -3.61 -8.29
N ALA A 33 -4.55 -2.66 -7.56
CA ALA A 33 -3.64 -1.68 -8.14
C ALA A 33 -2.34 -1.68 -7.36
N LEU A 34 -1.21 -1.57 -8.09
CA LEU A 34 0.09 -1.34 -7.49
C LEU A 34 0.30 0.17 -7.43
N VAL A 35 0.48 0.69 -6.23
CA VAL A 35 0.59 2.13 -6.00
C VAL A 35 1.98 2.45 -5.49
N GLU A 36 2.67 3.36 -6.16
CA GLU A 36 4.01 3.77 -5.75
C GLU A 36 3.94 4.56 -4.45
N ILE A 37 4.81 4.22 -3.50
CA ILE A 37 4.81 4.84 -2.19
C ILE A 37 5.12 6.33 -2.28
N GLU A 38 6.10 6.71 -3.09
CA GLU A 38 6.57 8.10 -3.14
C GLU A 38 5.63 9.03 -3.89
N THR A 39 4.96 8.55 -4.92
CA THR A 39 4.19 9.41 -5.81
C THR A 39 2.69 9.18 -5.75
N GLY A 40 2.24 7.99 -5.31
CA GLY A 40 0.83 7.62 -5.36
C GLY A 40 0.37 7.21 -6.76
N THR A 41 1.29 7.10 -7.71
CA THR A 41 0.97 6.71 -9.08
C THR A 41 0.62 5.24 -9.13
N VAL A 42 -0.44 4.90 -9.89
CA VAL A 42 -0.78 3.52 -10.17
C VAL A 42 0.13 3.01 -11.27
N ASN A 43 0.95 2.04 -10.92
CA ASN A 43 1.99 1.48 -11.77
C ASN A 43 1.45 0.31 -12.59
N ARG A 44 0.49 -0.43 -12.03
CA ARG A 44 -0.12 -1.59 -12.65
C ARG A 44 -1.49 -1.81 -12.04
N GLY A 45 -2.43 -2.30 -12.85
CA GLY A 45 -3.76 -2.61 -12.37
C GLY A 45 -4.65 -1.39 -12.28
N TRP A 46 -5.77 -1.53 -11.56
CA TRP A 46 -6.78 -0.49 -11.50
C TRP A 46 -7.69 -0.69 -10.30
N ILE A 47 -8.05 0.39 -9.64
CA ILE A 47 -9.15 0.44 -8.67
C ILE A 47 -10.00 1.67 -8.96
N PRO A 48 -11.26 1.71 -8.50
CA PRO A 48 -12.11 2.87 -8.74
C PRO A 48 -11.49 4.17 -8.22
N LYS A 49 -11.78 5.26 -8.88
CA LYS A 49 -11.22 6.57 -8.56
C LYS A 49 -11.44 6.95 -7.10
N THR A 50 -12.65 6.73 -6.57
CA THR A 50 -12.95 7.04 -5.18
C THR A 50 -12.08 6.24 -4.21
N ALA A 51 -11.90 4.96 -4.51
CA ALA A 51 -11.02 4.12 -3.69
C ALA A 51 -9.58 4.61 -3.78
N LEU A 52 -9.12 4.97 -4.96
CA LEU A 52 -7.75 5.48 -5.13
C LEU A 52 -7.54 6.79 -4.37
N GLU A 53 -8.53 7.65 -4.34
CA GLU A 53 -8.45 8.91 -3.58
C GLU A 53 -8.28 8.62 -2.08
N LEU A 54 -9.03 7.66 -1.55
CA LEU A 54 -8.90 7.27 -0.15
C LEU A 54 -7.52 6.66 0.13
N VAL A 55 -7.03 5.83 -0.77
CA VAL A 55 -5.70 5.23 -0.66
C VAL A 55 -4.63 6.32 -0.61
N ASN A 56 -4.73 7.32 -1.47
CA ASN A 56 -3.74 8.40 -1.51
C ASN A 56 -3.79 9.29 -0.27
N GLN A 57 -4.98 9.55 0.28
CA GLN A 57 -5.09 10.27 1.56
C GLN A 57 -4.35 9.52 2.66
N TRP A 58 -4.60 8.22 2.75
CA TRP A 58 -3.94 7.35 3.73
C TRP A 58 -2.42 7.31 3.49
N ARG A 59 -2.00 7.17 2.23
CA ARG A 59 -0.58 7.12 1.87
C ARG A 59 0.17 8.37 2.34
N MET A 60 -0.42 9.55 2.13
CA MET A 60 0.22 10.81 2.51
C MET A 60 0.37 10.94 4.02
N ILE A 61 -0.63 10.48 4.77
CA ILE A 61 -0.58 10.51 6.23
C ILE A 61 0.50 9.56 6.75
N HIS A 62 0.67 8.40 6.12
CA HIS A 62 1.53 7.33 6.61
C HIS A 62 2.76 7.08 5.72
N LEU A 63 3.20 8.10 5.00
CA LEU A 63 4.30 7.95 4.04
C LEU A 63 5.57 7.40 4.69
N GLN A 64 5.93 7.93 5.86
CA GLN A 64 7.14 7.47 6.55
C GLN A 64 7.02 6.01 6.99
N GLU A 65 5.86 5.62 7.50
CA GLU A 65 5.63 4.24 7.91
C GLU A 65 5.69 3.28 6.72
N LEU A 66 5.17 3.70 5.56
CA LEU A 66 5.25 2.91 4.34
C LEU A 66 6.69 2.74 3.88
N ARG A 67 7.48 3.79 3.96
CA ARG A 67 8.91 3.71 3.62
C ARG A 67 9.63 2.71 4.53
N GLU A 68 9.33 2.76 5.82
CA GLU A 68 9.93 1.86 6.79
C GLU A 68 9.52 0.41 6.54
N ASP A 69 8.24 0.18 6.24
CA ASP A 69 7.76 -1.17 5.95
C ASP A 69 8.37 -1.73 4.67
N TRP A 70 8.53 -0.89 3.65
CA TRP A 70 9.22 -1.31 2.42
C TRP A 70 10.66 -1.73 2.73
N SER A 71 11.35 -0.95 3.55
CA SER A 71 12.72 -1.26 3.96
C SER A 71 12.78 -2.57 4.75
N ARG A 72 11.85 -2.76 5.68
CA ARG A 72 11.75 -4.02 6.44
C ARG A 72 11.54 -5.21 5.53
N ALA A 73 10.64 -5.07 4.55
CA ALA A 73 10.35 -6.14 3.61
C ALA A 73 11.59 -6.53 2.80
N ARG A 74 12.38 -5.54 2.39
CA ARG A 74 13.62 -5.77 1.64
C ARG A 74 14.67 -6.48 2.48
N GLN A 75 14.66 -6.26 3.78
CA GLN A 75 15.58 -6.89 4.73
C GLN A 75 15.01 -8.15 5.36
N GLN A 76 13.84 -8.58 4.92
CA GLN A 76 13.12 -9.74 5.44
C GLN A 76 12.85 -9.63 6.93
N MET A 77 12.63 -8.41 7.40
CA MET A 77 12.21 -8.13 8.77
C MET A 77 10.69 -8.08 8.84
N PRO A 78 10.10 -8.27 10.03
CA PRO A 78 8.63 -8.20 10.15
C PRO A 78 8.09 -6.86 9.68
N ILE A 79 7.06 -6.91 8.84
CA ILE A 79 6.34 -5.75 8.35
C ILE A 79 5.27 -5.40 9.39
N LEU A 80 5.19 -4.13 9.77
CA LEU A 80 4.29 -3.68 10.84
C LEU A 80 2.98 -3.15 10.25
N PRO A 81 1.86 -3.42 10.94
CA PRO A 81 0.58 -2.83 10.52
C PRO A 81 0.61 -1.31 10.67
N ILE A 82 -0.16 -0.65 9.82
CA ILE A 82 -0.28 0.81 9.80
C ILE A 82 -1.73 1.17 10.09
N THR A 83 -1.93 2.22 10.89
CA THR A 83 -3.26 2.68 11.28
C THR A 83 -4.13 2.94 10.04
N PRO A 84 -5.36 2.43 10.02
CA PRO A 84 -6.27 2.69 8.89
C PRO A 84 -6.68 4.15 8.79
N LEU A 85 -7.18 4.51 7.62
CA LEU A 85 -7.79 5.83 7.41
C LEU A 85 -9.11 5.89 8.19
N ASP A 86 -9.33 6.98 8.88
CA ASP A 86 -10.54 7.21 9.66
C ASP A 86 -11.76 7.46 8.77
#